data_a1bb59eee6f3b3a4102d42d5d9b5208f
#
_entry.id   a1bb59eee6f3b3a4102d42d5d9b5208f
#
_cell.length_a   1.000
_cell.length_b   1.000
_cell.length_c   1.000
_cell.angle_alpha   90.00
_cell.angle_beta   90.00
_cell.angle_gamma   90.00
#
_symmetry.space_group_name_H-M   'P 1'
#
loop_
_entity.id
_entity.type
_entity.pdbx_description
1 polymer ?
#
loop_
_entity_poly.entity_id
_entity_poly.type
_entity_poly.pdbx_seq_one_letter_code
_entity_poly.pdbx_strand_id
1 'polypeptide(L)'
;TGEILFTSQEHNLTEKVTIQQNALSDDDYTTVHVPTKGSLASVLAENNLEASSIVLLKITGEINDVDMLEIRRMTNLINLDMSGTNLTELPAGTFYKLMNLKKVILPSTLTLIGENAFKKSGLQAIEIPASVEIIEDGAFQDCTALTTVTFEEGSQLKTIGYSAFSRSGLQSIEIPASVKTIGRAAFKRCTALTTVTFEKGSQLKTIEGGRSTASYNYSGVFSDCTSLTSIEIPASVKTIEVAAFQGCTALTTVTFEKGS
;
A
#
# COMPACT_ATOMS: atom_id res chain seq x y z
N THR A 1 -15.18 -18.02 -5.21
CA THR A 1 -15.53 -19.47 -5.29
C THR A 1 -14.73 -20.08 -6.42
N GLY A 2 -13.73 -20.91 -6.07
CA GLY A 2 -12.99 -21.71 -7.04
C GLY A 2 -13.50 -23.14 -7.02
N GLU A 3 -13.77 -23.72 -8.20
CA GLU A 3 -14.08 -25.15 -8.32
C GLU A 3 -12.77 -25.90 -8.63
N ILE A 4 -12.43 -26.90 -7.81
CA ILE A 4 -11.33 -27.82 -8.06
C ILE A 4 -11.94 -29.18 -8.33
N LEU A 5 -11.66 -29.77 -9.50
CA LEU A 5 -12.07 -31.10 -9.88
C LEU A 5 -10.97 -32.09 -9.49
N PHE A 6 -11.31 -33.04 -8.62
CA PHE A 6 -10.46 -34.21 -8.34
C PHE A 6 -10.99 -35.43 -9.11
N THR A 7 -10.15 -36.01 -9.95
CA THR A 7 -10.44 -37.30 -10.59
C THR A 7 -9.68 -38.40 -9.86
N SER A 8 -10.38 -39.34 -9.26
CA SER A 8 -9.80 -40.58 -8.76
C SER A 8 -9.83 -41.63 -9.87
N GLN A 9 -8.69 -42.24 -10.17
CA GLN A 9 -8.58 -43.24 -11.24
C GLN A 9 -9.24 -44.61 -10.91
N GLU A 10 -9.71 -44.79 -9.70
CA GLU A 10 -10.26 -46.12 -9.30
C GLU A 10 -11.78 -46.26 -9.41
N HIS A 11 -12.58 -45.23 -9.52
CA HIS A 11 -14.03 -45.36 -9.50
C HIS A 11 -14.83 -44.36 -10.36
N ASN A 12 -14.33 -43.81 -11.41
CA ASN A 12 -15.09 -42.94 -12.34
C ASN A 12 -16.12 -41.98 -11.67
N LEU A 13 -15.91 -41.62 -10.43
CA LEU A 13 -16.71 -40.68 -9.65
C LEU A 13 -16.03 -39.33 -9.67
N THR A 14 -16.66 -38.37 -10.36
CA THR A 14 -16.28 -36.97 -10.32
C THR A 14 -17.03 -36.32 -9.16
N GLU A 15 -16.40 -36.17 -8.00
CA GLU A 15 -16.98 -35.40 -6.94
C GLU A 15 -16.64 -33.90 -7.15
N LYS A 16 -17.69 -33.11 -7.22
CA LYS A 16 -17.59 -31.66 -7.29
C LYS A 16 -17.41 -31.14 -5.86
N VAL A 17 -16.19 -30.85 -5.47
CA VAL A 17 -15.92 -30.22 -4.18
C VAL A 17 -15.99 -28.70 -4.38
N THR A 18 -17.05 -28.08 -3.88
CA THR A 18 -17.14 -26.63 -3.81
C THR A 18 -16.37 -26.17 -2.58
N ILE A 19 -15.19 -25.61 -2.77
CA ILE A 19 -14.47 -24.93 -1.68
C ILE A 19 -15.13 -23.58 -1.49
N GLN A 20 -15.96 -23.45 -0.46
CA GLN A 20 -16.33 -22.14 0.06
C GLN A 20 -15.10 -21.58 0.78
N GLN A 21 -14.47 -20.59 0.19
CA GLN A 21 -13.51 -19.76 0.90
C GLN A 21 -14.31 -18.92 1.91
N ASN A 22 -14.48 -19.43 3.12
CA ASN A 22 -14.99 -18.63 4.22
C ASN A 22 -14.05 -17.45 4.44
N ALA A 23 -14.61 -16.27 4.73
CA ALA A 23 -13.79 -15.16 5.21
C ALA A 23 -13.00 -15.62 6.44
N LEU A 24 -11.71 -15.27 6.50
CA LEU A 24 -10.88 -15.56 7.67
C LEU A 24 -11.55 -14.97 8.92
N SER A 25 -11.69 -15.78 9.96
CA SER A 25 -12.16 -15.37 11.27
C SER A 25 -10.98 -14.96 12.16
N ASP A 26 -11.26 -14.30 13.28
CA ASP A 26 -10.22 -13.98 14.27
C ASP A 26 -9.54 -15.24 14.82
N ASP A 27 -10.24 -16.37 14.86
CA ASP A 27 -9.71 -17.66 15.33
C ASP A 27 -8.65 -18.26 14.39
N ASP A 28 -8.57 -17.80 13.14
CA ASP A 28 -7.56 -18.25 12.18
C ASP A 28 -6.18 -17.60 12.42
N TYR A 29 -6.13 -16.52 13.20
CA TYR A 29 -4.90 -15.77 13.46
C TYR A 29 -4.15 -16.32 14.68
N THR A 30 -2.82 -16.44 14.55
CA THR A 30 -1.92 -16.48 15.71
C THR A 30 -1.98 -15.12 16.40
N THR A 31 -2.61 -15.05 17.59
CA THR A 31 -2.75 -13.78 18.32
C THR A 31 -1.65 -13.66 19.37
N VAL A 32 -0.94 -12.53 19.35
CA VAL A 32 0.20 -12.25 20.25
C VAL A 32 -0.02 -10.89 20.90
N HIS A 33 0.06 -10.84 22.23
CA HIS A 33 0.09 -9.59 22.98
C HIS A 33 1.53 -9.25 23.38
N VAL A 34 1.99 -8.06 23.00
CA VAL A 34 3.34 -7.56 23.31
C VAL A 34 3.22 -6.58 24.49
N PRO A 35 3.56 -7.00 25.71
CA PRO A 35 3.33 -6.20 26.92
C PRO A 35 4.27 -5.00 27.06
N THR A 36 5.45 -5.09 26.45
CA THR A 36 6.48 -4.04 26.49
C THR A 36 7.22 -3.95 25.16
N LYS A 37 7.61 -2.75 24.77
CA LYS A 37 8.34 -2.47 23.53
C LYS A 37 9.61 -3.33 23.42
N GLY A 38 9.77 -3.98 22.25
CA GLY A 38 10.93 -4.83 21.96
C GLY A 38 10.85 -6.25 22.50
N SER A 39 9.72 -6.66 23.07
CA SER A 39 9.57 -7.99 23.67
C SER A 39 8.95 -9.06 22.76
N LEU A 40 8.61 -8.74 21.53
CA LEU A 40 7.93 -9.70 20.61
C LEU A 40 8.72 -11.02 20.47
N ALA A 41 10.03 -10.95 20.27
CA ALA A 41 10.86 -12.16 20.16
C ALA A 41 10.79 -13.05 21.41
N SER A 42 10.81 -12.46 22.61
CA SER A 42 10.67 -13.18 23.88
C SER A 42 9.29 -13.80 24.03
N VAL A 43 8.24 -13.03 23.70
CA VAL A 43 6.84 -13.51 23.74
C VAL A 43 6.64 -14.69 22.78
N LEU A 44 7.19 -14.63 21.56
CA LEU A 44 7.14 -15.76 20.62
C LEU A 44 7.83 -17.00 21.21
N ALA A 45 9.04 -16.84 21.77
CA ALA A 45 9.80 -17.93 22.35
C ALA A 45 9.09 -18.58 23.56
N GLU A 46 8.52 -17.78 24.48
CA GLU A 46 7.74 -18.25 25.63
C GLU A 46 6.49 -19.05 25.21
N ASN A 47 5.90 -18.73 24.07
CA ASN A 47 4.74 -19.43 23.52
C ASN A 47 5.14 -20.55 22.53
N ASN A 48 6.41 -20.90 22.40
CA ASN A 48 6.94 -21.90 21.47
C ASN A 48 6.53 -21.62 20.00
N LEU A 49 6.46 -20.35 19.62
CA LEU A 49 6.10 -19.90 18.26
C LEU A 49 7.38 -19.57 17.47
N GLU A 50 7.57 -20.26 16.37
CA GLU A 50 8.64 -19.97 15.41
C GLU A 50 8.19 -18.89 14.43
N ALA A 51 8.89 -17.76 14.36
CA ALA A 51 8.56 -16.65 13.48
C ALA A 51 8.37 -17.08 12.01
N SER A 52 9.19 -18.03 11.56
CA SER A 52 9.11 -18.57 10.19
C SER A 52 7.87 -19.42 9.91
N SER A 53 7.16 -19.91 10.92
CA SER A 53 5.95 -20.72 10.79
C SER A 53 4.67 -19.90 10.78
N ILE A 54 4.74 -18.62 11.19
CA ILE A 54 3.57 -17.75 11.31
C ILE A 54 3.11 -17.29 9.92
N VAL A 55 1.84 -17.53 9.62
CA VAL A 55 1.20 -17.20 8.35
C VAL A 55 0.18 -16.07 8.51
N LEU A 56 -0.61 -16.11 9.57
CA LEU A 56 -1.61 -15.11 9.93
C LEU A 56 -1.29 -14.62 11.33
N LEU A 57 -1.02 -13.34 11.50
CA LEU A 57 -0.60 -12.76 12.77
C LEU A 57 -1.50 -11.58 13.16
N LYS A 58 -2.01 -11.62 14.39
CA LYS A 58 -2.66 -10.49 15.05
C LYS A 58 -1.81 -10.08 16.24
N ILE A 59 -1.37 -8.83 16.24
CA ILE A 59 -0.55 -8.27 17.31
C ILE A 59 -1.35 -7.19 18.04
N THR A 60 -1.24 -7.19 19.36
CA THR A 60 -1.77 -6.13 20.23
C THR A 60 -0.70 -5.67 21.21
N GLY A 61 -0.88 -4.49 21.78
CA GLY A 61 0.00 -3.98 22.85
C GLY A 61 1.07 -3.00 22.35
N GLU A 62 2.19 -2.96 23.07
CA GLU A 62 3.23 -1.95 22.84
C GLU A 62 4.35 -2.48 21.95
N ILE A 63 4.45 -1.96 20.73
CA ILE A 63 5.48 -2.35 19.77
C ILE A 63 6.38 -1.17 19.37
N ASN A 64 7.58 -1.48 18.91
CA ASN A 64 8.56 -0.52 18.40
C ASN A 64 9.39 -1.11 17.25
N ASP A 65 10.43 -0.42 16.85
CA ASP A 65 11.32 -0.80 15.74
C ASP A 65 11.93 -2.18 15.90
N VAL A 66 12.25 -2.59 17.16
CA VAL A 66 12.83 -3.91 17.45
C VAL A 66 11.83 -5.02 17.14
N ASP A 67 10.56 -4.82 17.54
CA ASP A 67 9.48 -5.76 17.24
C ASP A 67 9.21 -5.84 15.73
N MET A 68 9.30 -4.71 15.03
CA MET A 68 9.13 -4.68 13.58
C MET A 68 10.25 -5.43 12.83
N LEU A 69 11.48 -5.47 13.38
CA LEU A 69 12.55 -6.31 12.84
C LEU A 69 12.23 -7.82 12.97
N GLU A 70 11.56 -8.22 14.04
CA GLU A 70 11.13 -9.61 14.21
C GLU A 70 10.01 -9.97 13.22
N ILE A 71 9.01 -9.10 13.04
CA ILE A 71 7.96 -9.29 12.03
C ILE A 71 8.57 -9.42 10.63
N ARG A 72 9.60 -8.65 10.31
CA ARG A 72 10.29 -8.72 9.01
C ARG A 72 10.91 -10.08 8.72
N ARG A 73 11.24 -10.88 9.74
CA ARG A 73 11.77 -12.25 9.61
C ARG A 73 10.67 -13.26 9.28
N MET A 74 9.41 -12.90 9.42
CA MET A 74 8.26 -13.77 9.15
C MET A 74 7.97 -13.84 7.64
N THR A 75 8.87 -14.48 6.89
CA THR A 75 8.81 -14.50 5.41
C THR A 75 7.60 -15.24 4.85
N ASN A 76 6.94 -16.08 5.67
CA ASN A 76 5.72 -16.80 5.31
C ASN A 76 4.43 -16.03 5.67
N LEU A 77 4.56 -14.85 6.28
CA LEU A 77 3.43 -14.04 6.69
C LEU A 77 2.59 -13.61 5.49
N ILE A 78 1.31 -13.94 5.53
CA ILE A 78 0.32 -13.59 4.48
C ILE A 78 -0.53 -12.41 4.95
N ASN A 79 -1.07 -12.47 6.18
CA ASN A 79 -1.87 -11.37 6.73
C ASN A 79 -1.31 -10.95 8.09
N LEU A 80 -1.30 -9.65 8.32
CA LEU A 80 -0.88 -9.03 9.56
C LEU A 80 -1.96 -8.05 10.04
N ASP A 81 -2.47 -8.25 11.24
CA ASP A 81 -3.34 -7.31 11.94
C ASP A 81 -2.56 -6.64 13.08
N MET A 82 -2.31 -5.34 12.95
CA MET A 82 -1.68 -4.50 13.96
C MET A 82 -2.63 -3.47 14.55
N SER A 83 -3.93 -3.58 14.27
CA SER A 83 -4.94 -2.58 14.71
C SER A 83 -4.96 -2.35 16.21
N GLY A 84 -4.60 -3.37 17.00
CA GLY A 84 -4.53 -3.31 18.47
C GLY A 84 -3.19 -2.84 19.04
N THR A 85 -2.29 -2.26 18.23
CA THR A 85 -0.99 -1.76 18.68
C THR A 85 -0.98 -0.24 18.84
N ASN A 86 0.04 0.27 19.54
CA ASN A 86 0.25 1.69 19.76
C ASN A 86 1.30 2.31 18.81
N LEU A 87 1.62 1.64 17.69
CA LEU A 87 2.64 2.13 16.76
C LEU A 87 2.22 3.47 16.13
N THR A 88 3.08 4.46 16.21
CA THR A 88 2.85 5.79 15.64
C THR A 88 3.57 6.02 14.32
N GLU A 89 4.66 5.30 14.09
CA GLU A 89 5.46 5.40 12.87
C GLU A 89 5.83 3.99 12.39
N LEU A 90 5.58 3.72 11.12
CA LEU A 90 6.04 2.49 10.48
C LEU A 90 7.48 2.70 10.00
N PRO A 91 8.48 2.01 10.55
CA PRO A 91 9.88 2.25 10.22
C PRO A 91 10.22 1.98 8.75
N ALA A 92 11.31 2.59 8.29
CA ALA A 92 11.79 2.39 6.93
C ALA A 92 12.05 0.90 6.62
N GLY A 93 11.56 0.45 5.47
CA GLY A 93 11.77 -0.90 4.96
C GLY A 93 11.16 -2.02 5.80
N THR A 94 10.21 -1.76 6.67
CA THR A 94 9.60 -2.76 7.57
C THR A 94 9.15 -4.02 6.85
N PHE A 95 8.41 -3.88 5.75
CA PHE A 95 7.89 -5.01 4.97
C PHE A 95 8.58 -5.15 3.60
N TYR A 96 9.81 -4.63 3.49
CA TYR A 96 10.58 -4.69 2.26
C TYR A 96 10.79 -6.13 1.78
N LYS A 97 10.32 -6.40 0.55
CA LYS A 97 10.40 -7.73 -0.08
C LYS A 97 9.62 -8.85 0.64
N LEU A 98 8.67 -8.56 1.51
CA LEU A 98 7.77 -9.59 2.02
C LEU A 98 6.77 -9.98 0.92
N MET A 99 7.19 -10.85 0.01
CA MET A 99 6.45 -11.21 -1.21
C MET A 99 5.14 -11.97 -0.92
N ASN A 100 5.07 -12.67 0.23
CA ASN A 100 3.89 -13.42 0.65
C ASN A 100 2.85 -12.55 1.36
N LEU A 101 3.23 -11.37 1.87
CA LEU A 101 2.35 -10.47 2.60
C LEU A 101 1.28 -9.88 1.67
N LYS A 102 0.01 -10.23 1.89
CA LYS A 102 -1.13 -9.83 1.04
C LYS A 102 -1.97 -8.73 1.67
N LYS A 103 -2.07 -8.73 2.99
CA LYS A 103 -2.92 -7.80 3.74
C LYS A 103 -2.23 -7.35 5.01
N VAL A 104 -2.33 -6.05 5.30
CA VAL A 104 -1.93 -5.45 6.58
C VAL A 104 -3.07 -4.55 7.05
N ILE A 105 -3.45 -4.70 8.32
CA ILE A 105 -4.33 -3.75 9.02
C ILE A 105 -3.43 -2.90 9.91
N LEU A 106 -3.40 -1.62 9.62
CA LEU A 106 -2.57 -0.63 10.32
C LEU A 106 -3.30 -0.10 11.57
N PRO A 107 -2.58 0.31 12.63
CA PRO A 107 -3.21 0.92 13.79
C PRO A 107 -3.66 2.37 13.51
N SER A 108 -4.77 2.77 14.13
CA SER A 108 -5.32 4.12 14.02
C SER A 108 -4.46 5.21 14.66
N THR A 109 -3.39 4.84 15.37
CA THR A 109 -2.39 5.74 15.94
C THR A 109 -1.28 6.12 14.96
N LEU A 110 -1.23 5.45 13.78
CA LEU A 110 -0.13 5.61 12.83
C LEU A 110 -0.17 6.98 12.16
N THR A 111 0.93 7.73 12.22
CA THR A 111 1.06 9.07 11.59
C THR A 111 2.00 9.08 10.40
N LEU A 112 2.90 8.09 10.29
CA LEU A 112 3.93 8.03 9.26
C LEU A 112 4.11 6.62 8.71
N ILE A 113 4.12 6.49 7.38
CA ILE A 113 4.55 5.29 6.67
C ILE A 113 5.94 5.57 6.09
N GLY A 114 6.95 4.91 6.66
CA GLY A 114 8.36 5.20 6.42
C GLY A 114 8.87 4.83 5.04
N GLU A 115 10.08 5.29 4.74
CA GLU A 115 10.75 5.10 3.46
C GLU A 115 10.84 3.61 3.09
N ASN A 116 10.43 3.27 1.85
CA ASN A 116 10.45 1.89 1.34
C ASN A 116 9.71 0.86 2.22
N ALA A 117 8.79 1.27 3.11
CA ALA A 117 8.16 0.39 4.12
C ALA A 117 7.55 -0.88 3.52
N PHE A 118 6.85 -0.78 2.41
CA PHE A 118 6.23 -1.91 1.70
C PHE A 118 6.90 -2.23 0.35
N LYS A 119 8.01 -1.59 0.03
CA LYS A 119 8.64 -1.74 -1.29
C LYS A 119 8.88 -3.20 -1.66
N LYS A 120 8.41 -3.58 -2.86
CA LYS A 120 8.48 -4.96 -3.38
C LYS A 120 7.77 -6.00 -2.50
N SER A 121 6.79 -5.61 -1.69
CA SER A 121 5.93 -6.56 -0.98
C SER A 121 4.87 -7.15 -1.91
N GLY A 122 4.26 -8.26 -1.48
CA GLY A 122 3.16 -8.89 -2.18
C GLY A 122 1.78 -8.29 -1.87
N LEU A 123 1.74 -7.12 -1.19
CA LEU A 123 0.52 -6.45 -0.75
C LEU A 123 -0.45 -6.25 -1.90
N GLN A 124 -1.73 -6.61 -1.69
CA GLN A 124 -2.78 -6.52 -2.72
C GLN A 124 -3.70 -5.33 -2.54
N ALA A 125 -4.01 -5.01 -1.29
CA ALA A 125 -4.83 -3.86 -0.91
C ALA A 125 -4.38 -3.33 0.44
N ILE A 126 -4.59 -2.04 0.67
CA ILE A 126 -4.35 -1.40 1.97
C ILE A 126 -5.33 -0.25 2.17
N GLU A 127 -5.82 -0.14 3.40
CA GLU A 127 -6.51 1.04 3.90
C GLU A 127 -5.54 1.85 4.75
N ILE A 128 -5.39 3.13 4.43
CA ILE A 128 -4.52 4.06 5.15
C ILE A 128 -5.35 4.76 6.22
N PRO A 129 -4.98 4.61 7.52
CA PRO A 129 -5.68 5.25 8.61
C PRO A 129 -5.75 6.77 8.46
N ALA A 130 -6.84 7.36 8.95
CA ALA A 130 -7.07 8.82 8.86
C ALA A 130 -5.96 9.64 9.55
N SER A 131 -5.30 9.08 10.56
CA SER A 131 -4.21 9.71 11.30
C SER A 131 -2.89 9.84 10.52
N VAL A 132 -2.73 9.09 9.40
CA VAL A 132 -1.48 9.14 8.62
C VAL A 132 -1.34 10.50 7.95
N GLU A 133 -0.24 11.18 8.25
CA GLU A 133 0.10 12.50 7.69
C GLU A 133 1.08 12.39 6.53
N ILE A 134 1.98 11.40 6.55
CA ILE A 134 3.06 11.28 5.59
C ILE A 134 3.20 9.83 5.10
N ILE A 135 3.23 9.67 3.79
CA ILE A 135 3.72 8.47 3.10
C ILE A 135 5.07 8.87 2.50
N GLU A 136 6.16 8.29 3.00
CA GLU A 136 7.53 8.64 2.60
C GLU A 136 7.94 8.06 1.24
N ASP A 137 9.18 8.35 0.83
CA ASP A 137 9.74 8.01 -0.46
C ASP A 137 9.77 6.49 -0.68
N GLY A 138 9.27 6.06 -1.84
CA GLY A 138 9.26 4.66 -2.22
C GLY A 138 8.41 3.73 -1.35
N ALA A 139 7.57 4.23 -0.45
CA ALA A 139 6.85 3.42 0.55
C ALA A 139 6.16 2.18 -0.05
N PHE A 140 5.54 2.30 -1.22
CA PHE A 140 4.87 1.21 -1.96
C PHE A 140 5.51 0.96 -3.33
N GLN A 141 6.76 1.38 -3.54
CA GLN A 141 7.44 1.21 -4.82
C GLN A 141 7.57 -0.27 -5.19
N ASP A 142 7.34 -0.59 -6.48
CA ASP A 142 7.41 -1.95 -7.01
C ASP A 142 6.44 -2.96 -6.35
N CYS A 143 5.36 -2.50 -5.67
CA CYS A 143 4.28 -3.34 -5.16
C CYS A 143 3.35 -3.72 -6.32
N THR A 144 3.79 -4.62 -7.21
CA THR A 144 3.09 -4.92 -8.47
C THR A 144 1.72 -5.60 -8.27
N ALA A 145 1.48 -6.21 -7.11
CA ALA A 145 0.22 -6.81 -6.74
C ALA A 145 -0.77 -5.81 -6.09
N LEU A 146 -0.32 -4.59 -5.70
CA LEU A 146 -1.14 -3.60 -5.02
C LEU A 146 -2.08 -2.92 -6.01
N THR A 147 -3.32 -3.37 -6.04
CA THR A 147 -4.37 -2.86 -6.95
C THR A 147 -5.24 -1.78 -6.32
N THR A 148 -5.33 -1.76 -4.99
CA THR A 148 -6.25 -0.90 -4.25
C THR A 148 -5.56 -0.23 -3.07
N VAL A 149 -5.66 1.07 -3.00
CA VAL A 149 -5.32 1.90 -1.84
C VAL A 149 -6.52 2.76 -1.53
N THR A 150 -7.02 2.66 -0.30
CA THR A 150 -8.08 3.51 0.22
C THR A 150 -7.57 4.34 1.38
N PHE A 151 -8.23 5.44 1.64
CA PHE A 151 -7.95 6.30 2.79
C PHE A 151 -9.21 6.35 3.65
N GLU A 152 -9.06 6.24 4.97
CA GLU A 152 -10.19 6.41 5.89
C GLU A 152 -10.76 7.83 5.77
N GLU A 153 -12.07 7.96 6.03
CA GLU A 153 -12.77 9.24 6.05
C GLU A 153 -12.09 10.23 7.02
N GLY A 154 -11.94 11.47 6.59
CA GLY A 154 -11.26 12.49 7.38
C GLY A 154 -9.73 12.40 7.35
N SER A 155 -9.16 11.76 6.34
CA SER A 155 -7.71 11.62 6.14
C SER A 155 -6.95 12.92 6.39
N GLN A 156 -5.87 12.83 7.18
CA GLN A 156 -4.95 13.93 7.49
C GLN A 156 -3.70 13.90 6.61
N LEU A 157 -3.68 13.11 5.54
CA LEU A 157 -2.51 12.94 4.68
C LEU A 157 -2.11 14.25 4.01
N LYS A 158 -0.89 14.71 4.25
CA LYS A 158 -0.31 15.95 3.71
C LYS A 158 0.65 15.69 2.57
N THR A 159 1.40 14.58 2.64
CA THR A 159 2.50 14.31 1.71
C THR A 159 2.49 12.87 1.22
N ILE A 160 2.59 12.72 -0.10
CA ILE A 160 2.93 11.48 -0.79
C ILE A 160 4.34 11.67 -1.36
N GLY A 161 5.31 10.89 -0.90
CA GLY A 161 6.73 11.06 -1.18
C GLY A 161 7.14 10.72 -2.62
N TYR A 162 8.44 10.93 -2.91
CA TYR A 162 9.05 10.58 -4.18
C TYR A 162 8.89 9.08 -4.48
N SER A 163 8.43 8.74 -5.68
CA SER A 163 8.24 7.35 -6.11
C SER A 163 7.38 6.47 -5.18
N ALA A 164 6.56 7.04 -4.30
CA ALA A 164 5.83 6.33 -3.24
C ALA A 164 5.04 5.12 -3.77
N PHE A 165 4.38 5.24 -4.92
CA PHE A 165 3.63 4.17 -5.59
C PHE A 165 4.20 3.77 -6.94
N SER A 166 5.43 4.19 -7.26
CA SER A 166 6.02 3.91 -8.57
C SER A 166 6.04 2.41 -8.88
N ARG A 167 5.58 2.03 -10.08
CA ARG A 167 5.46 0.63 -10.53
C ARG A 167 4.58 -0.25 -9.64
N SER A 168 3.60 0.33 -8.96
CA SER A 168 2.53 -0.45 -8.31
C SER A 168 1.50 -0.91 -9.32
N GLY A 169 0.68 -1.89 -8.92
CA GLY A 169 -0.42 -2.43 -9.72
C GLY A 169 -1.71 -1.62 -9.62
N LEU A 170 -1.67 -0.38 -9.09
CA LEU A 170 -2.85 0.46 -8.88
C LEU A 170 -3.69 0.61 -10.13
N GLN A 171 -4.99 0.38 -10.00
CA GLN A 171 -5.98 0.56 -11.06
C GLN A 171 -6.69 1.91 -10.99
N SER A 172 -6.93 2.38 -9.78
CA SER A 172 -7.50 3.70 -9.49
C SER A 172 -7.00 4.21 -8.15
N ILE A 173 -7.05 5.52 -7.96
CA ILE A 173 -6.79 6.16 -6.66
C ILE A 173 -7.60 7.44 -6.53
N GLU A 174 -8.18 7.67 -5.36
CA GLU A 174 -8.75 8.94 -4.95
C GLU A 174 -7.78 9.63 -3.98
N ILE A 175 -7.31 10.82 -4.32
CA ILE A 175 -6.35 11.59 -3.52
C ILE A 175 -7.12 12.43 -2.49
N PRO A 176 -6.86 12.26 -1.18
CA PRO A 176 -7.52 13.04 -0.13
C PRO A 176 -7.35 14.55 -0.30
N ALA A 177 -8.38 15.30 0.09
CA ALA A 177 -8.38 16.76 -0.01
C ALA A 177 -7.25 17.42 0.79
N SER A 178 -6.82 16.79 1.88
CA SER A 178 -5.74 17.26 2.76
C SER A 178 -4.35 17.24 2.12
N VAL A 179 -4.16 16.50 1.00
CA VAL A 179 -2.85 16.35 0.34
C VAL A 179 -2.38 17.67 -0.26
N LYS A 180 -1.20 18.10 0.16
CA LYS A 180 -0.54 19.33 -0.31
C LYS A 180 0.58 19.08 -1.30
N THR A 181 1.25 17.93 -1.16
CA THR A 181 2.41 17.56 -1.95
C THR A 181 2.30 16.11 -2.43
N ILE A 182 2.51 15.92 -3.74
CA ILE A 182 2.73 14.64 -4.37
C ILE A 182 4.10 14.71 -5.03
N GLY A 183 5.06 13.98 -4.47
CA GLY A 183 6.45 14.01 -4.91
C GLY A 183 6.61 13.48 -6.32
N ARG A 184 7.67 13.93 -6.98
CA ARG A 184 8.00 13.52 -8.32
C ARG A 184 8.05 11.99 -8.47
N ALA A 185 7.57 11.48 -9.60
CA ALA A 185 7.47 10.06 -9.89
C ALA A 185 6.59 9.23 -8.94
N ALA A 186 5.77 9.85 -8.08
CA ALA A 186 4.96 9.15 -7.09
C ALA A 186 4.15 7.99 -7.69
N PHE A 187 3.56 8.16 -8.86
CA PHE A 187 2.80 7.14 -9.59
C PHE A 187 3.48 6.69 -10.90
N LYS A 188 4.78 6.97 -11.05
CA LYS A 188 5.50 6.61 -12.27
C LYS A 188 5.38 5.13 -12.59
N ARG A 189 5.04 4.83 -13.88
CA ARG A 189 4.87 3.44 -14.36
C ARG A 189 3.81 2.63 -13.62
N CYS A 190 2.79 3.26 -13.07
CA CYS A 190 1.57 2.58 -12.66
C CYS A 190 0.78 2.26 -13.96
N THR A 191 1.21 1.24 -14.68
CA THR A 191 0.71 0.97 -16.04
C THR A 191 -0.73 0.48 -16.08
N ALA A 192 -1.28 0.02 -14.96
CA ALA A 192 -2.68 -0.37 -14.80
C ALA A 192 -3.59 0.79 -14.35
N LEU A 193 -3.03 1.96 -14.01
CA LEU A 193 -3.78 3.10 -13.48
C LEU A 193 -4.62 3.75 -14.58
N THR A 194 -5.95 3.59 -14.47
CA THR A 194 -6.92 4.13 -15.43
C THR A 194 -7.54 5.44 -14.95
N THR A 195 -7.66 5.62 -13.64
CA THR A 195 -8.41 6.71 -13.03
C THR A 195 -7.66 7.30 -11.83
N VAL A 196 -7.54 8.62 -11.83
CA VAL A 196 -7.07 9.41 -10.68
C VAL A 196 -8.14 10.45 -10.40
N THR A 197 -8.66 10.46 -9.18
CA THR A 197 -9.60 11.47 -8.71
C THR A 197 -9.01 12.20 -7.51
N PHE A 198 -9.56 13.38 -7.23
CA PHE A 198 -9.20 14.18 -6.07
C PHE A 198 -10.46 14.49 -5.30
N GLU A 199 -10.43 14.33 -3.99
CA GLU A 199 -11.54 14.74 -3.14
C GLU A 199 -11.84 16.23 -3.30
N LYS A 200 -13.11 16.59 -3.14
CA LYS A 200 -13.56 17.98 -3.21
C LYS A 200 -12.85 18.84 -2.16
N GLY A 201 -12.36 19.99 -2.59
CA GLY A 201 -11.61 20.90 -1.71
C GLY A 201 -10.12 20.56 -1.63
N SER A 202 -9.58 19.85 -2.61
CA SER A 202 -8.15 19.55 -2.73
C SER A 202 -7.27 20.76 -2.42
N GLN A 203 -6.18 20.55 -1.68
CA GLN A 203 -5.18 21.56 -1.33
C GLN A 203 -3.92 21.50 -2.19
N LEU A 204 -3.86 20.58 -3.16
CA LEU A 204 -2.71 20.37 -4.03
C LEU A 204 -2.42 21.63 -4.86
N LYS A 205 -1.16 22.10 -4.86
CA LYS A 205 -0.77 23.30 -5.59
C LYS A 205 -0.01 23.00 -6.88
N THR A 206 0.73 21.89 -6.90
CA THR A 206 1.61 21.55 -8.02
C THR A 206 1.49 20.08 -8.34
N ILE A 207 1.38 19.75 -9.63
CA ILE A 207 1.62 18.40 -10.13
C ILE A 207 3.08 18.36 -10.58
N GLU A 208 3.91 17.73 -9.75
CA GLU A 208 5.36 17.77 -9.91
C GLU A 208 5.86 17.00 -11.14
N GLY A 209 6.94 17.50 -11.68
CA GLY A 209 7.67 16.91 -12.79
C GLY A 209 9.11 17.35 -12.79
N GLY A 210 9.80 17.15 -13.89
CA GLY A 210 11.14 17.66 -14.06
C GLY A 210 12.19 16.62 -14.41
N ARG A 211 13.44 17.09 -14.49
CA ARG A 211 14.60 16.30 -14.89
C ARG A 211 15.21 15.64 -13.65
N SER A 212 15.46 14.33 -13.73
CA SER A 212 16.27 13.66 -12.72
C SER A 212 17.71 14.15 -12.81
N THR A 213 18.30 14.58 -11.71
CA THR A 213 19.71 14.96 -11.63
C THR A 213 20.65 13.78 -11.84
N ALA A 214 20.18 12.57 -11.55
CA ALA A 214 20.98 11.35 -11.61
C ALA A 214 20.97 10.62 -12.97
N SER A 215 19.96 10.85 -13.83
CA SER A 215 19.79 10.00 -15.02
C SER A 215 19.46 10.74 -16.32
N TYR A 216 19.51 12.07 -16.37
CA TYR A 216 19.10 12.89 -17.52
C TYR A 216 17.66 12.61 -18.03
N ASN A 217 16.89 11.76 -17.37
CA ASN A 217 15.53 11.41 -17.74
C ASN A 217 14.53 12.30 -17.02
N TYR A 218 13.53 12.74 -17.78
CA TYR A 218 12.39 13.42 -17.20
C TYR A 218 11.52 12.44 -16.43
N SER A 219 10.97 12.85 -15.32
CA SER A 219 10.05 12.06 -14.51
C SER A 219 9.04 12.98 -13.85
N GLY A 220 7.78 12.80 -14.13
CA GLY A 220 6.70 13.49 -13.43
C GLY A 220 5.87 12.53 -12.60
N VAL A 221 4.96 13.09 -11.84
CA VAL A 221 4.07 12.34 -10.91
C VAL A 221 3.43 11.14 -11.60
N PHE A 222 2.90 11.31 -12.83
CA PHE A 222 2.19 10.29 -13.60
C PHE A 222 2.97 9.79 -14.82
N SER A 223 4.28 9.98 -14.88
CA SER A 223 5.05 9.51 -16.04
C SER A 223 4.86 8.03 -16.30
N ASP A 224 4.66 7.67 -17.58
CA ASP A 224 4.48 6.28 -18.04
C ASP A 224 3.25 5.56 -17.44
N CYS A 225 2.21 6.28 -17.00
CA CYS A 225 0.90 5.72 -16.68
C CYS A 225 0.13 5.45 -17.98
N THR A 226 0.48 4.35 -18.65
CA THR A 226 0.05 4.09 -20.04
C THR A 226 -1.43 3.81 -20.21
N SER A 227 -2.15 3.47 -19.14
CA SER A 227 -3.61 3.20 -19.15
C SER A 227 -4.46 4.39 -18.67
N LEU A 228 -3.83 5.49 -18.20
CA LEU A 228 -4.58 6.67 -17.74
C LEU A 228 -5.28 7.35 -18.92
N THR A 229 -6.61 7.36 -18.91
CA THR A 229 -7.43 7.86 -20.03
C THR A 229 -7.87 9.31 -19.86
N SER A 230 -8.11 9.70 -18.63
CA SER A 230 -8.57 11.06 -18.29
C SER A 230 -8.15 11.45 -16.88
N ILE A 231 -8.06 12.75 -16.65
CA ILE A 231 -7.84 13.33 -15.34
C ILE A 231 -8.53 14.69 -15.23
N GLU A 232 -9.19 14.96 -14.11
CA GLU A 232 -9.67 16.29 -13.76
C GLU A 232 -8.69 16.94 -12.78
N ILE A 233 -8.14 18.09 -13.16
CA ILE A 233 -7.17 18.83 -12.35
C ILE A 233 -7.93 19.72 -11.36
N PRO A 234 -7.65 19.62 -10.03
CA PRO A 234 -8.32 20.43 -9.03
C PRO A 234 -8.10 21.93 -9.23
N ALA A 235 -9.09 22.74 -8.86
CA ALA A 235 -9.00 24.20 -8.93
C ALA A 235 -7.86 24.81 -8.09
N SER A 236 -7.38 24.05 -7.10
CA SER A 236 -6.25 24.44 -6.25
C SER A 236 -4.90 24.41 -6.96
N VAL A 237 -4.76 23.60 -8.04
CA VAL A 237 -3.49 23.43 -8.76
C VAL A 237 -3.18 24.66 -9.57
N LYS A 238 -1.98 25.21 -9.39
CA LYS A 238 -1.47 26.39 -10.08
C LYS A 238 -0.37 26.07 -11.08
N THR A 239 0.27 24.92 -10.92
CA THR A 239 1.40 24.52 -11.77
C THR A 239 1.33 23.04 -12.12
N ILE A 240 1.52 22.73 -13.39
CA ILE A 240 1.80 21.38 -13.90
C ILE A 240 3.21 21.46 -14.48
N GLU A 241 4.14 20.73 -13.87
CA GLU A 241 5.53 20.78 -14.27
C GLU A 241 5.82 19.89 -15.49
N VAL A 242 7.01 20.10 -16.08
CA VAL A 242 7.46 19.39 -17.27
C VAL A 242 7.47 17.88 -17.01
N ALA A 243 6.99 17.11 -18.00
CA ALA A 243 6.89 15.65 -17.96
C ALA A 243 5.92 15.07 -16.90
N ALA A 244 5.06 15.88 -16.27
CA ALA A 244 4.06 15.39 -15.30
C ALA A 244 3.27 14.17 -15.83
N PHE A 245 2.91 14.17 -17.11
CA PHE A 245 2.17 13.12 -17.81
C PHE A 245 2.96 12.50 -18.98
N GLN A 246 4.28 12.57 -18.97
CA GLN A 246 5.10 11.98 -20.03
C GLN A 246 4.81 10.47 -20.15
N GLY A 247 4.57 10.00 -21.38
CA GLY A 247 4.33 8.58 -21.63
C GLY A 247 2.94 8.06 -21.23
N CYS A 248 2.00 8.94 -20.87
CA CYS A 248 0.60 8.59 -20.66
C CYS A 248 -0.09 8.41 -22.02
N THR A 249 0.18 7.29 -22.71
CA THR A 249 -0.19 7.10 -24.12
C THR A 249 -1.70 6.95 -24.36
N ALA A 250 -2.47 6.59 -23.34
CA ALA A 250 -3.93 6.51 -23.40
C ALA A 250 -4.64 7.83 -23.01
N LEU A 251 -3.90 8.84 -22.54
CA LEU A 251 -4.50 10.07 -22.00
C LEU A 251 -5.05 10.92 -23.16
N THR A 252 -6.37 11.00 -23.23
CA THR A 252 -7.09 11.76 -24.26
C THR A 252 -7.79 12.99 -23.71
N THR A 253 -8.04 13.03 -22.40
CA THR A 253 -8.84 14.09 -21.78
C THR A 253 -8.19 14.60 -20.51
N VAL A 254 -7.91 15.89 -20.47
CA VAL A 254 -7.52 16.62 -19.25
C VAL A 254 -8.51 17.77 -19.08
N THR A 255 -9.24 17.74 -17.98
CA THR A 255 -10.17 18.81 -17.62
C THR A 255 -9.69 19.53 -16.39
N PHE A 256 -10.27 20.70 -16.15
CA PHE A 256 -9.97 21.51 -14.97
C PHE A 256 -11.27 21.75 -14.20
N GLU A 257 -11.22 21.57 -12.89
CA GLU A 257 -12.34 21.91 -12.00
C GLU A 257 -12.69 23.40 -12.16
N LYS A 258 -13.99 23.74 -12.13
CA LYS A 258 -14.42 25.14 -12.23
C LYS A 258 -13.82 25.99 -11.12
N GLY A 259 -13.19 27.10 -11.49
CA GLY A 259 -12.53 28.02 -10.56
C GLY A 259 -10.99 27.86 -10.49
N SER A 260 -10.42 27.02 -11.36
CA SER A 260 -8.97 26.90 -11.54
C SER A 260 -8.38 28.06 -12.39
#